data_80421dcd12c54e0b0d5e058954138e08
#
_entry.id   80421dcd12c54e0b0d5e058954138e08
#
_cell.length_a   1.000
_cell.length_b   1.000
_cell.length_c   1.000
_cell.angle_alpha   90.00
_cell.angle_beta   90.00
_cell.angle_gamma   90.00
#
_symmetry.space_group_name_H-M   'P 1'
#
loop_
_entity.id
_entity.type
_entity.pdbx_description
1 polymer ?
#
loop_
_entity_poly.entity_id
_entity_poly.type
_entity_poly.pdbx_seq_one_letter_code
_entity_poly.pdbx_strand_id
1 'polypeptide(L)'
;MIFYGAFFVLLSLRLRAMLDGRLLGIALAAMMLTVVLDAIENHHIITMVHSVENGLPLSVTDGQLQMIASQVKFHASYLAVLLFSFGFLQFGRLGRIIAVVLWCYIPCGVLISVTPVESAQALVLGRTIFFVFAFILSAALFFSQAAASSQMTSGQNIR
;
A
#
# COMPACT_ATOMS: atom_id res chain seq x y z
N MET A 1 10.49 3.25 0.27
CA MET A 1 9.44 4.21 0.67
C MET A 1 9.03 5.18 -0.44
N ILE A 2 9.92 6.00 -0.98
CA ILE A 2 9.60 6.98 -2.05
C ILE A 2 8.88 6.32 -3.25
N PHE A 3 9.33 5.14 -3.68
CA PHE A 3 8.76 4.45 -4.83
C PHE A 3 7.29 4.07 -4.67
N TYR A 4 6.88 3.50 -3.54
CA TYR A 4 5.48 3.13 -3.39
C TYR A 4 4.59 4.35 -3.14
N GLY A 5 5.09 5.39 -2.47
CA GLY A 5 4.39 6.67 -2.36
C GLY A 5 4.13 7.30 -3.73
N ALA A 6 5.15 7.38 -4.59
CA ALA A 6 5.01 7.85 -5.96
C ALA A 6 4.02 6.99 -6.77
N PHE A 7 4.07 5.67 -6.61
CA PHE A 7 3.11 4.76 -7.25
C PHE A 7 1.66 5.10 -6.86
N PHE A 8 1.36 5.32 -5.57
CA PHE A 8 0.00 5.65 -5.15
C PHE A 8 -0.47 7.04 -5.59
N VAL A 9 0.44 8.00 -5.73
CA VAL A 9 0.12 9.28 -6.39
C VAL A 9 -0.27 9.06 -7.85
N LEU A 10 0.53 8.30 -8.61
CA LEU A 10 0.22 7.98 -10.01
C LEU A 10 -1.06 7.16 -10.14
N LEU A 11 -1.29 6.20 -9.24
CA LEU A 11 -2.52 5.44 -9.14
C LEU A 11 -3.72 6.37 -8.94
N SER A 12 -3.62 7.33 -8.01
CA SER A 12 -4.68 8.30 -7.75
C SER A 12 -5.03 9.13 -8.99
N LEU A 13 -4.03 9.57 -9.74
CA LEU A 13 -4.26 10.29 -11.00
C LEU A 13 -5.01 9.44 -12.03
N ARG A 14 -4.73 8.14 -12.10
CA ARG A 14 -5.44 7.20 -12.99
C ARG A 14 -6.85 6.89 -12.54
N LEU A 15 -7.09 6.78 -11.24
CA LEU A 15 -8.41 6.48 -10.68
C LEU A 15 -9.32 7.71 -10.58
N ARG A 16 -8.81 8.91 -10.86
CA ARG A 16 -9.55 10.17 -10.72
C ARG A 16 -10.86 10.23 -11.50
N ALA A 17 -10.94 9.56 -12.64
CA ALA A 17 -12.16 9.50 -13.46
C ALA A 17 -13.12 8.38 -13.01
N MET A 18 -12.69 7.48 -12.13
CA MET A 18 -13.39 6.24 -11.77
C MET A 18 -13.90 6.24 -10.33
N LEU A 19 -13.32 7.07 -9.47
CA LEU A 19 -13.64 7.13 -8.05
C LEU A 19 -14.04 8.56 -7.68
N ASP A 20 -15.03 8.68 -6.79
CA ASP A 20 -15.43 9.97 -6.24
C ASP A 20 -14.21 10.73 -5.68
N GLY A 21 -14.11 12.02 -5.97
CA GLY A 21 -12.95 12.84 -5.62
C GLY A 21 -12.67 12.91 -4.12
N ARG A 22 -13.72 12.82 -3.28
CA ARG A 22 -13.57 12.82 -1.80
C ARG A 22 -13.00 11.48 -1.34
N LEU A 23 -13.53 10.37 -1.85
CA LEU A 23 -13.02 9.03 -1.53
C LEU A 23 -11.57 8.87 -1.99
N LEU A 24 -11.26 9.36 -3.19
CA LEU A 24 -9.89 9.36 -3.70
C LEU A 24 -8.94 10.21 -2.83
N GLY A 25 -9.40 11.39 -2.40
CA GLY A 25 -8.65 12.26 -1.50
C GLY A 25 -8.35 11.59 -0.15
N ILE A 26 -9.36 10.93 0.44
CA ILE A 26 -9.19 10.16 1.69
C ILE A 26 -8.22 8.99 1.50
N ALA A 27 -8.35 8.24 0.40
CA ALA A 27 -7.46 7.13 0.09
C ALA A 27 -6.01 7.58 -0.06
N LEU A 28 -5.78 8.68 -0.78
CA LEU A 28 -4.45 9.25 -0.97
C LEU A 28 -3.88 9.78 0.36
N ALA A 29 -4.66 10.50 1.14
CA ALA A 29 -4.24 11.02 2.45
C ALA A 29 -3.86 9.89 3.41
N ALA A 30 -4.67 8.83 3.48
CA ALA A 30 -4.38 7.64 4.30
C ALA A 30 -3.10 6.93 3.83
N MET A 31 -2.87 6.84 2.52
CA MET A 31 -1.64 6.25 1.99
C MET A 31 -0.42 7.14 2.25
N MET A 32 -0.53 8.46 2.14
CA MET A 32 0.57 9.38 2.47
C MET A 32 0.91 9.33 3.96
N LEU A 33 -0.11 9.22 4.83
CA LEU A 33 0.11 8.97 6.26
C LEU A 33 0.89 7.65 6.48
N THR A 34 0.55 6.59 5.77
CA THR A 34 1.29 5.31 5.81
C THR A 34 2.75 5.52 5.42
N VAL A 35 3.06 6.27 4.36
CA VAL A 35 4.43 6.56 3.90
C VAL A 35 5.21 7.33 4.97
N VAL A 36 4.61 8.34 5.58
CA VAL A 36 5.24 9.14 6.63
C VAL A 36 5.53 8.31 7.87
N LEU A 37 4.54 7.52 8.33
CA LEU A 37 4.72 6.64 9.50
C LEU A 37 5.76 5.56 9.26
N ASP A 38 5.86 5.05 8.02
CA ASP A 38 6.88 4.09 7.64
C ASP A 38 8.31 4.70 7.68
N ALA A 39 8.43 5.99 7.32
CA ALA A 39 9.69 6.72 7.46
C ALA A 39 10.07 6.91 8.94
N ILE A 40 9.10 7.27 9.78
CA ILE A 40 9.29 7.43 11.22
C ILE A 40 9.68 6.08 11.85
N GLU A 41 8.96 5.00 11.53
CA GLU A 41 9.23 3.65 12.02
C GLU A 41 10.66 3.21 11.69
N ASN A 42 11.08 3.36 10.44
CA ASN A 42 12.44 3.00 10.04
C ASN A 42 13.51 3.83 10.77
N HIS A 43 13.26 5.12 10.99
CA HIS A 43 14.15 5.95 11.78
C HIS A 43 14.28 5.45 13.21
N HIS A 44 13.15 5.11 13.87
CA HIS A 44 13.16 4.55 15.22
C HIS A 44 13.90 3.21 15.28
N ILE A 45 13.67 2.31 14.32
CA ILE A 45 14.39 1.02 14.25
C ILE A 45 15.89 1.24 14.17
N ILE A 46 16.36 2.13 13.28
CA ILE A 46 17.77 2.45 13.11
C ILE A 46 18.34 3.00 14.41
N THR A 47 17.65 3.91 15.09
CA THR A 47 18.08 4.48 16.37
C THR A 47 18.17 3.42 17.45
N MET A 48 17.19 2.50 17.55
CA MET A 48 17.22 1.40 18.52
C MET A 48 18.39 0.44 18.26
N VAL A 49 18.64 0.07 17.00
CA VAL A 49 19.78 -0.78 16.62
C VAL A 49 21.08 -0.10 17.03
N HIS A 50 21.25 1.18 16.71
CA HIS A 50 22.45 1.93 17.09
C HIS A 50 22.65 2.01 18.62
N SER A 51 21.57 2.16 19.40
CA SER A 51 21.66 2.12 20.87
C SER A 51 22.17 0.78 21.37
N VAL A 52 21.64 -0.33 20.84
CA VAL A 52 22.08 -1.68 21.22
C VAL A 52 23.55 -1.92 20.86
N GLU A 53 23.97 -1.51 19.66
CA GLU A 53 25.37 -1.62 19.23
C GLU A 53 26.35 -0.85 20.13
N ASN A 54 25.90 0.24 20.75
CA ASN A 54 26.69 1.03 21.69
C ASN A 54 26.52 0.61 23.16
N GLY A 55 25.83 -0.50 23.42
CA GLY A 55 25.59 -1.02 24.78
C GLY A 55 24.65 -0.16 25.62
N LEU A 56 23.84 0.70 24.97
CA LEU A 56 22.86 1.55 25.65
C LEU A 56 21.54 0.77 25.85
N PRO A 57 20.85 0.97 26.98
CA PRO A 57 19.56 0.32 27.22
C PRO A 57 18.50 0.86 26.25
N LEU A 58 17.63 -0.03 25.76
CA LEU A 58 16.46 0.36 24.99
C LEU A 58 15.43 1.03 25.91
N SER A 59 14.90 2.16 25.46
CA SER A 59 13.81 2.85 26.15
C SER A 59 12.49 2.08 25.94
N VAL A 60 11.77 1.82 27.02
CA VAL A 60 10.42 1.24 26.96
C VAL A 60 9.47 2.16 26.21
N THR A 61 9.63 3.47 26.38
CA THR A 61 8.80 4.47 25.69
C THR A 61 9.01 4.43 24.19
N ASP A 62 10.25 4.26 23.72
CA ASP A 62 10.55 4.17 22.28
C ASP A 62 9.90 2.93 21.66
N GLY A 63 9.95 1.79 22.37
CA GLY A 63 9.26 0.59 21.91
C GLY A 63 7.73 0.75 21.83
N GLN A 64 7.12 1.43 22.81
CA GLN A 64 5.68 1.71 22.81
C GLN A 64 5.28 2.66 21.65
N LEU A 65 6.03 3.74 21.43
CA LEU A 65 5.81 4.67 20.33
C LEU A 65 5.94 3.97 18.97
N GLN A 66 6.95 3.12 18.83
CA GLN A 66 7.14 2.29 17.65
C GLN A 66 5.94 1.39 17.38
N MET A 67 5.43 0.70 18.39
CA MET A 67 4.26 -0.16 18.27
C MET A 67 3.01 0.62 17.85
N ILE A 68 2.75 1.79 18.46
CA ILE A 68 1.60 2.64 18.12
C ILE A 68 1.73 3.15 16.68
N ALA A 69 2.89 3.67 16.29
CA ALA A 69 3.13 4.16 14.94
C ALA A 69 2.92 3.06 13.88
N SER A 70 3.41 1.85 14.17
CA SER A 70 3.22 0.68 13.31
C SER A 70 1.74 0.30 13.16
N GLN A 71 0.97 0.27 14.25
CA GLN A 71 -0.46 -0.03 14.21
C GLN A 71 -1.23 1.03 13.40
N VAL A 72 -1.01 2.31 13.67
CA VAL A 72 -1.67 3.39 12.91
C VAL A 72 -1.33 3.32 11.44
N LYS A 73 -0.07 3.07 11.09
CA LYS A 73 0.41 2.87 9.73
C LYS A 73 -0.38 1.78 8.99
N PHE A 74 -0.49 0.61 9.60
CA PHE A 74 -1.20 -0.50 8.97
C PHE A 74 -2.69 -0.23 8.81
N HIS A 75 -3.37 0.34 9.81
CA HIS A 75 -4.79 0.67 9.69
C HIS A 75 -5.04 1.75 8.63
N ALA A 76 -4.17 2.76 8.53
CA ALA A 76 -4.23 3.75 7.45
C ALA A 76 -4.05 3.09 6.07
N SER A 77 -3.11 2.14 5.95
CA SER A 77 -2.90 1.40 4.69
C SER A 77 -4.11 0.54 4.32
N TYR A 78 -4.78 -0.11 5.27
CA TYR A 78 -5.98 -0.91 4.99
C TYR A 78 -7.13 -0.04 4.50
N LEU A 79 -7.33 1.14 5.12
CA LEU A 79 -8.32 2.10 4.64
C LEU A 79 -8.02 2.56 3.22
N ALA A 80 -6.78 2.95 2.94
CA ALA A 80 -6.35 3.39 1.61
C ALA A 80 -6.57 2.30 0.55
N VAL A 81 -6.11 1.08 0.84
CA VAL A 81 -6.24 -0.10 -0.06
C VAL A 81 -7.70 -0.42 -0.32
N LEU A 82 -8.55 -0.39 0.72
CA LEU A 82 -10.00 -0.60 0.57
C LEU A 82 -10.61 0.43 -0.39
N LEU A 83 -10.30 1.71 -0.19
CA LEU A 83 -10.86 2.78 -1.03
C LEU A 83 -10.35 2.70 -2.47
N PHE A 84 -9.06 2.46 -2.69
CA PHE A 84 -8.50 2.27 -4.03
C PHE A 84 -9.10 1.04 -4.74
N SER A 85 -9.44 -0.03 -4.02
CA SER A 85 -10.01 -1.24 -4.60
C SER A 85 -11.32 -0.97 -5.34
N PHE A 86 -12.14 -0.05 -4.87
CA PHE A 86 -13.38 0.34 -5.55
C PHE A 86 -13.11 0.98 -6.92
N GLY A 87 -12.03 1.75 -7.05
CA GLY A 87 -11.60 2.28 -8.35
C GLY A 87 -11.18 1.19 -9.32
N PHE A 88 -10.48 0.16 -8.83
CA PHE A 88 -10.07 -0.97 -9.67
C PHE A 88 -11.24 -1.78 -10.23
N LEU A 89 -12.39 -1.85 -9.56
CA LEU A 89 -13.57 -2.56 -10.06
C LEU A 89 -14.04 -2.07 -11.45
N GLN A 90 -13.70 -0.82 -11.81
CA GLN A 90 -14.05 -0.23 -13.09
C GLN A 90 -13.16 -0.68 -14.27
N PHE A 91 -12.04 -1.36 -14.01
CA PHE A 91 -11.07 -1.78 -15.04
C PHE A 91 -11.30 -3.22 -15.55
N GLY A 92 -12.54 -3.65 -15.67
CA GLY A 92 -12.89 -4.94 -16.25
C GLY A 92 -12.39 -6.15 -15.41
N ARG A 93 -12.00 -7.25 -16.08
CA ARG A 93 -11.64 -8.50 -15.37
C ARG A 93 -10.37 -8.35 -14.53
N LEU A 94 -9.32 -7.75 -15.09
CA LEU A 94 -8.04 -7.59 -14.39
C LEU A 94 -8.20 -6.68 -13.16
N GLY A 95 -8.93 -5.57 -13.30
CA GLY A 95 -9.21 -4.68 -12.17
C GLY A 95 -9.99 -5.38 -11.05
N ARG A 96 -10.97 -6.25 -11.38
CA ARG A 96 -11.68 -7.06 -10.39
C ARG A 96 -10.76 -8.04 -9.65
N ILE A 97 -9.83 -8.67 -10.35
CA ILE A 97 -8.83 -9.55 -9.73
C ILE A 97 -7.97 -8.75 -8.74
N ILE A 98 -7.49 -7.56 -9.15
CA ILE A 98 -6.72 -6.67 -8.27
C ILE A 98 -7.54 -6.31 -7.03
N ALA A 99 -8.80 -5.92 -7.18
CA ALA A 99 -9.67 -5.58 -6.06
C ALA A 99 -9.84 -6.74 -5.06
N VAL A 100 -10.06 -7.97 -5.56
CA VAL A 100 -10.18 -9.16 -4.72
C VAL A 100 -8.86 -9.45 -3.97
N VAL A 101 -7.73 -9.35 -4.64
CA VAL A 101 -6.40 -9.52 -4.01
C VAL A 101 -6.18 -8.49 -2.90
N LEU A 102 -6.55 -7.23 -3.13
CA LEU A 102 -6.50 -6.17 -2.14
C LEU A 102 -7.46 -6.42 -0.96
N TRP A 103 -8.63 -6.99 -1.21
CA TRP A 103 -9.56 -7.37 -0.13
C TRP A 103 -9.02 -8.53 0.70
N CYS A 104 -8.29 -9.49 0.12
CA CYS A 104 -7.62 -10.54 0.88
C CYS A 104 -6.46 -10.02 1.74
N TYR A 105 -5.80 -8.93 1.32
CA TYR A 105 -4.75 -8.27 2.09
C TYR A 105 -5.26 -7.75 3.45
N ILE A 106 -6.47 -7.17 3.49
CA ILE A 106 -7.02 -6.53 4.68
C ILE A 106 -7.25 -7.52 5.84
N PRO A 107 -8.00 -8.64 5.68
CA PRO A 107 -8.21 -9.58 6.78
C PRO A 107 -6.91 -10.22 7.26
N CYS A 108 -5.95 -10.52 6.39
CA CYS A 108 -4.63 -10.98 6.81
C CYS A 108 -3.97 -9.96 7.75
N GLY A 109 -4.04 -8.68 7.41
CA GLY A 109 -3.48 -7.62 8.23
C GLY A 109 -4.18 -7.43 9.57
N VAL A 110 -5.51 -7.49 9.60
CA VAL A 110 -6.29 -7.38 10.84
C VAL A 110 -6.03 -8.58 11.74
N LEU A 111 -5.97 -9.79 11.20
CA LEU A 111 -5.68 -10.99 11.97
C LEU A 111 -4.29 -10.96 12.61
N ILE A 112 -3.29 -10.37 11.94
CA ILE A 112 -1.94 -10.19 12.53
C ILE A 112 -2.02 -9.41 13.85
N SER A 113 -2.89 -8.39 13.94
CA SER A 113 -2.99 -7.53 15.12
C SER A 113 -3.50 -8.25 16.39
N VAL A 114 -4.19 -9.38 16.22
CA VAL A 114 -4.80 -10.16 17.31
C VAL A 114 -4.16 -11.54 17.47
N THR A 115 -3.21 -11.91 16.62
CA THR A 115 -2.54 -13.22 16.65
C THR A 115 -1.20 -13.10 17.38
N PRO A 116 -0.85 -14.03 18.28
CA PRO A 116 0.48 -14.09 18.90
C PRO A 116 1.59 -14.11 17.86
N VAL A 117 2.70 -13.42 18.14
CA VAL A 117 3.82 -13.20 17.19
C VAL A 117 4.35 -14.51 16.61
N GLU A 118 4.44 -15.56 17.46
CA GLU A 118 4.95 -16.89 17.09
C GLU A 118 4.07 -17.56 16.01
N SER A 119 2.75 -17.27 16.03
CA SER A 119 1.76 -17.86 15.11
C SER A 119 1.46 -16.96 13.90
N ALA A 120 1.89 -15.69 13.93
CA ALA A 120 1.54 -14.71 12.92
C ALA A 120 2.35 -14.82 11.61
N GLN A 121 3.43 -15.61 11.57
CA GLN A 121 4.35 -15.64 10.42
C GLN A 121 3.66 -15.95 9.09
N ALA A 122 2.76 -16.93 9.06
CA ALA A 122 2.01 -17.27 7.85
C ALA A 122 1.10 -16.12 7.36
N LEU A 123 0.48 -15.39 8.31
CA LEU A 123 -0.36 -14.22 7.99
C LEU A 123 0.48 -13.06 7.47
N VAL A 124 1.67 -12.83 8.06
CA VAL A 124 2.62 -11.80 7.58
C VAL A 124 3.08 -12.11 6.16
N LEU A 125 3.44 -13.37 5.90
CA LEU A 125 3.82 -13.81 4.55
C LEU A 125 2.65 -13.65 3.57
N GLY A 126 1.45 -14.12 3.93
CA GLY A 126 0.24 -13.98 3.11
C GLY A 126 -0.07 -12.52 2.78
N ARG A 127 -0.06 -11.63 3.78
CA ARG A 127 -0.24 -10.20 3.59
C ARG A 127 0.78 -9.62 2.61
N THR A 128 2.05 -9.98 2.76
CA THR A 128 3.12 -9.49 1.87
C THR A 128 2.93 -9.98 0.45
N ILE A 129 2.57 -11.26 0.26
CA ILE A 129 2.29 -11.83 -1.07
C ILE A 129 1.13 -11.11 -1.73
N PHE A 130 0.01 -10.89 -1.05
CA PHE A 130 -1.13 -10.18 -1.61
C PHE A 130 -0.78 -8.74 -2.00
N PHE A 131 0.00 -8.04 -1.18
CA PHE A 131 0.43 -6.68 -1.50
C PHE A 131 1.32 -6.63 -2.74
N VAL A 132 2.37 -7.46 -2.80
CA VAL A 132 3.29 -7.51 -3.94
C VAL A 132 2.56 -7.93 -5.22
N PHE A 133 1.68 -8.92 -5.12
CA PHE A 133 0.92 -9.41 -6.26
C PHE A 133 -0.04 -8.33 -6.79
N ALA A 134 -0.77 -7.64 -5.91
CA ALA A 134 -1.64 -6.52 -6.30
C ALA A 134 -0.83 -5.39 -6.95
N PHE A 135 0.37 -5.10 -6.45
CA PHE A 135 1.27 -4.10 -7.02
C PHE A 135 1.70 -4.46 -8.45
N ILE A 136 2.14 -5.70 -8.67
CA ILE A 136 2.55 -6.20 -10.00
C ILE A 136 1.38 -6.18 -10.98
N LEU A 137 0.20 -6.64 -10.56
CA LEU A 137 -1.00 -6.64 -11.42
C LEU A 137 -1.43 -5.21 -11.77
N SER A 138 -1.33 -4.27 -10.83
CA SER A 138 -1.65 -2.86 -11.07
C SER A 138 -0.68 -2.23 -12.07
N ALA A 139 0.61 -2.50 -11.94
CA ALA A 139 1.61 -2.07 -12.92
C ALA A 139 1.30 -2.64 -14.31
N ALA A 140 1.03 -3.95 -14.42
CA ALA A 140 0.67 -4.60 -15.69
C ALA A 140 -0.58 -3.99 -16.31
N LEU A 141 -1.62 -3.69 -15.51
CA LEU A 141 -2.83 -3.01 -15.98
C LEU A 141 -2.51 -1.65 -16.61
N PHE A 142 -1.70 -0.84 -15.95
CA PHE A 142 -1.38 0.51 -16.45
C PHE A 142 -0.47 0.48 -17.68
N PHE A 143 0.49 -0.42 -17.74
CA PHE A 143 1.33 -0.59 -18.94
C PHE A 143 0.51 -1.04 -20.14
N SER A 144 -0.44 -1.97 -19.96
CA SER A 144 -1.32 -2.42 -21.06
C SER A 144 -2.20 -1.29 -21.60
N GLN A 145 -2.71 -0.42 -20.73
CA GLN A 145 -3.52 0.74 -21.14
C GLN A 145 -2.68 1.82 -21.85
N ALA A 146 -1.46 2.07 -21.38
CA ALA A 146 -0.56 3.02 -22.03
C ALA A 146 -0.19 2.56 -23.44
N ALA A 147 0.07 1.27 -23.63
CA ALA A 147 0.34 0.69 -24.94
C ALA A 147 -0.86 0.81 -25.91
N ALA A 148 -2.08 0.56 -25.41
CA ALA A 148 -3.30 0.70 -26.22
C ALA A 148 -3.56 2.15 -26.66
N SER A 149 -3.32 3.13 -25.79
CA SER A 149 -3.50 4.55 -26.12
C SER A 149 -2.49 5.05 -27.16
N SER A 150 -1.24 4.59 -27.11
CA SER A 150 -0.22 4.97 -28.10
C SER A 150 -0.52 4.45 -29.52
N GLN A 151 -1.11 3.28 -29.63
CA GLN A 151 -1.50 2.70 -30.92
C GLN A 151 -2.65 3.49 -31.58
N MET A 152 -3.63 3.96 -30.80
CA MET A 152 -4.74 4.78 -31.33
C MET A 152 -4.23 6.12 -31.91
N THR A 153 -3.28 6.76 -31.24
CA THR A 153 -2.72 8.05 -31.69
C THR A 153 -1.89 7.89 -32.98
N SER A 154 -1.16 6.79 -33.13
CA SER A 154 -0.37 6.49 -34.33
C SER A 154 -1.25 6.20 -35.55
N GLY A 155 -2.42 5.57 -35.37
CA GLY A 155 -3.35 5.27 -36.47
C GLY A 155 -4.14 6.47 -36.99
N GLN A 156 -4.26 7.56 -36.21
CA GLN A 156 -4.94 8.78 -36.65
C GLN A 156 -4.06 9.72 -37.50
N ASN A 157 -2.73 9.62 -37.39
CA ASN A 157 -1.79 10.45 -38.15
C ASN A 157 -1.54 9.95 -39.62
N ILE A 158 -2.15 8.85 -40.01
CA ILE A 158 -1.95 8.20 -41.33
C ILE A 158 -3.17 8.47 -42.27
N ARG A 159 -4.17 9.20 -41.84
CA ARG A 159 -5.33 9.60 -42.63
C ARG A 159 -5.33 11.10 -42.90
#